data_b30fbeaa8cc3562f08dd00462244bb60
#
_entry.id   b30fbeaa8cc3562f08dd00462244bb60
#
_cell.length_a   1.000
_cell.length_b   1.000
_cell.length_c   1.000
_cell.angle_alpha   90.00
_cell.angle_beta   90.00
_cell.angle_gamma   90.00
#
_symmetry.space_group_name_H-M   'P 1'
#
loop_
_entity.id
_entity.type
_entity.pdbx_description
1 polymer ?
#
loop_
_entity_poly.entity_id
_entity_poly.type
_entity_poly.pdbx_seq_one_letter_code
_entity_poly.pdbx_strand_id
1 'polypeptide(L)'
;IAKEKNLEQVMRVFPRLLNACPDVHFAVVGEGPMREELGRMAEELGVSRAVTLTGPKPWEKIDRYYAMGDVFCSASHSETQGLTYVEAMASGLCVCAVNDPCLNGVIEDGVSGILSGDSDDELLAALIRAFGEEGRRIAKTAAQYAAPFSTQGFAEKVEACYMKAIEAHRRG
;
A
#
# COMPACT_ATOMS: atom_id res chain seq x y z
N ILE A 1 7.87 -11.29 -3.26
CA ILE A 1 7.38 -11.69 -1.92
C ILE A 1 8.60 -12.03 -1.07
N ALA A 2 9.18 -11.03 -0.39
CA ALA A 2 10.37 -11.15 0.41
C ALA A 2 10.04 -10.86 1.89
N LYS A 3 10.91 -11.29 2.81
CA LYS A 3 10.64 -11.27 4.25
C LYS A 3 10.43 -9.85 4.80
N GLU A 4 11.14 -8.87 4.25
CA GLU A 4 11.01 -7.45 4.63
C GLU A 4 9.62 -6.86 4.33
N LYS A 5 8.82 -7.51 3.46
CA LYS A 5 7.44 -7.11 3.19
C LYS A 5 6.46 -7.51 4.30
N ASN A 6 6.92 -8.33 5.25
CA ASN A 6 6.21 -8.75 6.45
C ASN A 6 4.75 -9.19 6.19
N LEU A 7 4.55 -9.92 5.07
CA LEU A 7 3.22 -10.43 4.70
C LEU A 7 2.68 -11.44 5.72
N GLU A 8 3.55 -12.06 6.50
CA GLU A 8 3.20 -12.95 7.61
C GLU A 8 2.36 -12.22 8.67
N GLN A 9 2.62 -10.94 8.91
CA GLN A 9 1.80 -10.14 9.82
C GLN A 9 0.38 -9.97 9.28
N VAL A 10 0.24 -9.67 8.00
CA VAL A 10 -1.08 -9.60 7.36
C VAL A 10 -1.79 -10.94 7.44
N MET A 11 -1.09 -12.06 7.20
CA MET A 11 -1.65 -13.41 7.30
C MET A 11 -2.13 -13.74 8.71
N ARG A 12 -1.38 -13.35 9.76
CA ARG A 12 -1.80 -13.60 11.16
C ARG A 12 -3.08 -12.87 11.55
N VAL A 13 -3.28 -11.65 11.06
CA VAL A 13 -4.48 -10.87 11.38
C VAL A 13 -5.67 -11.23 10.48
N PHE A 14 -5.44 -11.86 9.34
CA PHE A 14 -6.44 -12.10 8.31
C PHE A 14 -7.66 -12.93 8.76
N PRO A 15 -7.54 -13.99 9.59
CA PRO A 15 -8.71 -14.69 10.13
C PRO A 15 -9.63 -13.79 10.95
N ARG A 16 -9.05 -12.87 11.72
CA ARG A 16 -9.82 -11.91 12.53
C ARG A 16 -10.46 -10.84 11.64
N LEU A 17 -9.78 -10.44 10.58
CA LEU A 17 -10.32 -9.53 9.57
C LEU A 17 -11.51 -10.16 8.85
N LEU A 18 -11.45 -11.43 8.45
CA LEU A 18 -12.56 -12.17 7.85
C LEU A 18 -13.79 -12.26 8.77
N ASN A 19 -13.58 -12.37 10.09
CA ASN A 19 -14.70 -12.34 11.04
C ASN A 19 -15.41 -10.97 11.08
N ALA A 20 -14.66 -9.87 10.89
CA ALA A 20 -15.21 -8.51 10.87
C ALA A 20 -15.75 -8.12 9.48
N CYS A 21 -15.12 -8.62 8.42
CA CYS A 21 -15.39 -8.31 7.01
C CYS A 21 -15.43 -9.63 6.21
N PRO A 22 -16.54 -10.39 6.21
CA PRO A 22 -16.60 -11.76 5.68
C PRO A 22 -16.31 -11.89 4.17
N ASP A 23 -16.52 -10.82 3.40
CA ASP A 23 -16.34 -10.80 1.95
C ASP A 23 -14.92 -10.39 1.51
N VAL A 24 -14.00 -10.17 2.48
CA VAL A 24 -12.63 -9.77 2.16
C VAL A 24 -11.86 -10.93 1.53
N HIS A 25 -11.11 -10.62 0.47
CA HIS A 25 -10.19 -11.54 -0.18
C HIS A 25 -8.79 -10.93 -0.23
N PHE A 26 -7.78 -11.70 0.18
CA PHE A 26 -6.38 -11.26 0.16
C PHE A 26 -5.67 -11.77 -1.09
N ALA A 27 -5.31 -10.87 -1.99
CA ALA A 27 -4.55 -11.17 -3.18
C ALA A 27 -3.10 -10.68 -3.04
N VAL A 28 -2.14 -11.60 -3.11
CA VAL A 28 -0.71 -11.30 -3.12
C VAL A 28 -0.20 -11.41 -4.55
N VAL A 29 0.21 -10.29 -5.12
CA VAL A 29 0.69 -10.22 -6.51
C VAL A 29 2.21 -10.14 -6.51
N GLY A 30 2.86 -11.13 -7.12
CA GLY A 30 4.31 -11.19 -7.20
C GLY A 30 4.87 -12.58 -6.94
N GLU A 31 6.19 -12.67 -6.92
CA GLU A 31 6.96 -13.88 -6.65
C GLU A 31 8.03 -13.59 -5.59
N GLY A 32 8.52 -14.61 -4.92
CA GLY A 32 9.60 -14.51 -3.97
C GLY A 32 9.67 -15.66 -2.97
N PRO A 33 10.72 -15.69 -2.16
CA PRO A 33 11.05 -16.84 -1.30
C PRO A 33 9.98 -17.15 -0.24
N MET A 34 9.15 -16.18 0.15
CA MET A 34 8.12 -16.39 1.17
C MET A 34 6.82 -17.00 0.63
N ARG A 35 6.71 -17.25 -0.68
CA ARG A 35 5.46 -17.72 -1.29
C ARG A 35 4.95 -19.03 -0.72
N GLU A 36 5.83 -20.03 -0.59
CA GLU A 36 5.47 -21.34 -0.04
C GLU A 36 5.06 -21.25 1.43
N GLU A 37 5.78 -20.43 2.19
CA GLU A 37 5.47 -20.15 3.59
C GLU A 37 4.08 -19.53 3.76
N LEU A 38 3.76 -18.51 2.96
CA LEU A 38 2.44 -17.86 2.99
C LEU A 38 1.32 -18.83 2.59
N GLY A 39 1.59 -19.74 1.63
CA GLY A 39 0.65 -20.80 1.27
C GLY A 39 0.37 -21.75 2.44
N ARG A 40 1.41 -22.23 3.13
CA ARG A 40 1.30 -23.03 4.33
C ARG A 40 0.52 -22.31 5.44
N MET A 41 0.88 -21.06 5.71
CA MET A 41 0.16 -20.24 6.71
C MET A 41 -1.32 -20.13 6.37
N ALA A 42 -1.70 -19.94 5.10
CA ALA A 42 -3.08 -19.87 4.68
C ALA A 42 -3.86 -21.17 5.00
N GLU A 43 -3.21 -22.32 4.84
CA GLU A 43 -3.77 -23.64 5.18
C GLU A 43 -3.92 -23.79 6.70
N GLU A 44 -2.86 -23.53 7.46
CA GLU A 44 -2.82 -23.67 8.92
C GLU A 44 -3.84 -22.74 9.61
N LEU A 45 -4.03 -21.53 9.08
CA LEU A 45 -4.98 -20.54 9.56
C LEU A 45 -6.43 -20.79 9.06
N GLY A 46 -6.63 -21.78 8.16
CA GLY A 46 -7.94 -22.11 7.60
C GLY A 46 -8.52 -21.04 6.65
N VAL A 47 -7.67 -20.19 6.06
CA VAL A 47 -8.10 -19.06 5.21
C VAL A 47 -7.77 -19.22 3.73
N SER A 48 -7.31 -20.39 3.29
CA SER A 48 -6.87 -20.65 1.91
C SER A 48 -7.90 -20.27 0.84
N ARG A 49 -9.18 -20.34 1.14
CA ARG A 49 -10.26 -19.97 0.19
C ARG A 49 -10.37 -18.47 -0.03
N ALA A 50 -9.88 -17.67 0.92
CA ALA A 50 -9.92 -16.21 0.89
C ALA A 50 -8.54 -15.59 0.60
N VAL A 51 -7.54 -16.40 0.22
CA VAL A 51 -6.18 -15.97 -0.11
C VAL A 51 -5.80 -16.44 -1.50
N THR A 52 -5.26 -15.56 -2.32
CA THR A 52 -4.72 -15.88 -3.65
C THR A 52 -3.28 -15.41 -3.78
N LEU A 53 -2.36 -16.35 -4.00
CA LEU A 53 -0.96 -16.06 -4.34
C LEU A 53 -0.83 -16.15 -5.86
N THR A 54 -0.90 -15.01 -6.56
CA THR A 54 -1.03 -14.96 -8.02
C THR A 54 0.22 -15.37 -8.79
N GLY A 55 1.39 -15.37 -8.14
CA GLY A 55 2.69 -15.47 -8.80
C GLY A 55 3.06 -14.19 -9.56
N PRO A 56 4.19 -14.24 -10.32
CA PRO A 56 4.70 -13.06 -11.03
C PRO A 56 3.73 -12.62 -12.12
N LYS A 57 3.64 -11.32 -12.32
CA LYS A 57 2.80 -10.71 -13.36
C LYS A 57 3.64 -9.78 -14.24
N PRO A 58 3.36 -9.72 -15.55
CA PRO A 58 3.98 -8.73 -16.41
C PRO A 58 3.68 -7.31 -15.91
N TRP A 59 4.69 -6.46 -15.94
CA TRP A 59 4.58 -5.06 -15.50
C TRP A 59 3.41 -4.32 -16.17
N GLU A 60 3.19 -4.57 -17.46
CA GLU A 60 2.13 -3.95 -18.27
C GLU A 60 0.70 -4.35 -17.84
N LYS A 61 0.58 -5.26 -16.87
CA LYS A 61 -0.70 -5.75 -16.36
C LYS A 61 -0.94 -5.41 -14.90
N ILE A 62 0.03 -4.79 -14.23
CA ILE A 62 -0.04 -4.53 -12.78
C ILE A 62 -1.16 -3.55 -12.44
N ASP A 63 -1.43 -2.58 -13.32
CA ASP A 63 -2.55 -1.64 -13.22
C ASP A 63 -3.90 -2.34 -13.01
N ARG A 64 -4.11 -3.47 -13.69
CA ARG A 64 -5.35 -4.27 -13.58
C ARG A 64 -5.51 -4.91 -12.20
N TYR A 65 -4.39 -5.28 -11.57
CA TYR A 65 -4.41 -5.86 -10.22
C TYR A 65 -4.72 -4.79 -9.18
N TYR A 66 -4.18 -3.60 -9.33
CA TYR A 66 -4.61 -2.46 -8.51
C TYR A 66 -6.10 -2.16 -8.71
N ALA A 67 -6.55 -2.07 -9.96
CA ALA A 67 -7.95 -1.76 -10.28
C ALA A 67 -8.98 -2.80 -9.78
N MET A 68 -8.54 -4.00 -9.41
CA MET A 68 -9.41 -5.03 -8.82
C MET A 68 -9.55 -4.90 -7.30
N GLY A 69 -8.67 -4.15 -6.65
CA GLY A 69 -8.65 -4.02 -5.20
C GLY A 69 -9.51 -2.88 -4.68
N ASP A 70 -9.87 -2.95 -3.41
CA ASP A 70 -10.48 -1.86 -2.65
C ASP A 70 -9.47 -1.23 -1.70
N VAL A 71 -8.60 -2.05 -1.12
CA VAL A 71 -7.57 -1.66 -0.16
C VAL A 71 -6.23 -2.23 -0.57
N PHE A 72 -5.21 -1.40 -0.61
CA PHE A 72 -3.82 -1.83 -0.68
C PHE A 72 -3.25 -1.92 0.72
N CYS A 73 -2.77 -3.11 1.11
CA CYS A 73 -2.20 -3.36 2.44
C CYS A 73 -0.70 -3.58 2.36
N SER A 74 0.07 -2.95 3.23
CA SER A 74 1.50 -3.20 3.42
C SER A 74 1.87 -3.19 4.90
N ALA A 75 2.59 -4.24 5.33
CA ALA A 75 3.20 -4.33 6.65
C ALA A 75 4.75 -4.22 6.58
N SER A 76 5.27 -3.69 5.48
CA SER A 76 6.72 -3.52 5.25
C SER A 76 7.32 -2.47 6.18
N HIS A 77 8.52 -2.78 6.72
CA HIS A 77 9.35 -1.85 7.49
C HIS A 77 10.63 -1.44 6.73
N SER A 78 10.72 -1.74 5.44
CA SER A 78 11.93 -1.55 4.64
C SER A 78 11.57 -1.08 3.24
N GLU A 79 10.97 0.09 3.16
CA GLU A 79 10.71 0.74 1.88
C GLU A 79 11.71 1.86 1.64
N THR A 80 12.10 2.05 0.37
CA THR A 80 13.02 3.12 -0.02
C THR A 80 12.31 4.34 -0.57
N GLN A 81 11.32 4.14 -1.43
CA GLN A 81 10.58 5.23 -2.11
C GLN A 81 9.06 5.08 -2.02
N GLY A 82 8.57 3.94 -1.58
CA GLY A 82 7.14 3.72 -1.44
C GLY A 82 6.33 3.80 -2.74
N LEU A 83 6.93 3.47 -3.90
CA LEU A 83 6.25 3.60 -5.21
C LEU A 83 4.96 2.79 -5.29
N THR A 84 4.92 1.61 -4.67
CA THR A 84 3.71 0.77 -4.65
C THR A 84 2.52 1.44 -3.94
N TYR A 85 2.78 2.26 -2.94
CA TYR A 85 1.75 3.06 -2.27
C TYR A 85 1.20 4.15 -3.18
N VAL A 86 2.09 4.84 -3.91
CA VAL A 86 1.71 5.86 -4.90
C VAL A 86 0.92 5.24 -6.04
N GLU A 87 1.34 4.08 -6.54
CA GLU A 87 0.63 3.32 -7.59
C GLU A 87 -0.77 2.91 -7.12
N ALA A 88 -0.90 2.43 -5.88
CA ALA A 88 -2.18 2.07 -5.29
C ALA A 88 -3.10 3.30 -5.15
N MET A 89 -2.59 4.42 -4.63
CA MET A 89 -3.35 5.67 -4.54
C MET A 89 -3.77 6.18 -5.91
N ALA A 90 -2.86 6.15 -6.91
CA ALA A 90 -3.16 6.56 -8.27
C ALA A 90 -4.27 5.71 -8.92
N SER A 91 -4.36 4.45 -8.51
CA SER A 91 -5.41 3.51 -8.94
C SER A 91 -6.72 3.64 -8.15
N GLY A 92 -6.79 4.58 -7.20
CA GLY A 92 -8.00 4.84 -6.42
C GLY A 92 -8.23 3.90 -5.25
N LEU A 93 -7.20 3.21 -4.75
CA LEU A 93 -7.30 2.35 -3.58
C LEU A 93 -7.09 3.16 -2.29
N CYS A 94 -7.75 2.73 -1.22
CA CYS A 94 -7.34 3.12 0.12
C CYS A 94 -6.05 2.38 0.48
N VAL A 95 -4.97 3.11 0.76
CA VAL A 95 -3.74 2.51 1.29
C VAL A 95 -3.86 2.33 2.79
N CYS A 96 -3.62 1.11 3.28
CA CYS A 96 -3.48 0.77 4.69
C CYS A 96 -2.06 0.24 4.92
N ALA A 97 -1.24 0.94 5.67
CA ALA A 97 0.16 0.59 5.85
C ALA A 97 0.62 0.70 7.31
N VAL A 98 1.54 -0.19 7.70
CA VAL A 98 2.30 0.02 8.94
C VAL A 98 3.15 1.27 8.77
N ASN A 99 3.16 2.12 9.79
CA ASN A 99 3.85 3.40 9.74
C ASN A 99 5.37 3.19 9.62
N ASP A 100 5.95 3.79 8.59
CA ASP A 100 7.38 3.74 8.28
C ASP A 100 7.85 5.14 7.91
N PRO A 101 9.09 5.55 8.27
CA PRO A 101 9.62 6.87 7.93
C PRO A 101 9.57 7.23 6.44
N CYS A 102 9.62 6.25 5.53
CA CYS A 102 9.52 6.49 4.09
C CYS A 102 8.15 7.01 3.66
N LEU A 103 7.11 6.81 4.49
CA LEU A 103 5.75 7.27 4.22
C LEU A 103 5.54 8.74 4.58
N ASN A 104 6.51 9.38 5.26
CA ASN A 104 6.44 10.81 5.57
C ASN A 104 6.36 11.65 4.29
N GLY A 105 5.30 12.44 4.17
CA GLY A 105 5.03 13.24 2.98
C GLY A 105 4.45 12.47 1.79
N VAL A 106 4.24 11.16 1.92
CA VAL A 106 3.54 10.31 0.95
C VAL A 106 2.13 10.00 1.43
N ILE A 107 1.99 9.58 2.68
CA ILE A 107 0.70 9.23 3.29
C ILE A 107 0.47 10.08 4.54
N GLU A 108 -0.69 10.69 4.62
CA GLU A 108 -1.22 11.38 5.80
C GLU A 108 -2.38 10.55 6.35
N ASP A 109 -2.25 10.11 7.62
CA ASP A 109 -3.25 9.23 8.25
C ASP A 109 -4.63 9.86 8.28
N GLY A 110 -5.65 9.09 7.89
CA GLY A 110 -7.04 9.51 7.80
C GLY A 110 -7.36 10.48 6.66
N VAL A 111 -6.36 10.90 5.85
CA VAL A 111 -6.51 11.85 4.75
C VAL A 111 -6.23 11.19 3.39
N SER A 112 -5.02 10.70 3.16
CA SER A 112 -4.61 10.05 1.90
C SER A 112 -4.39 8.54 2.03
N GLY A 113 -4.42 8.01 3.24
CA GLY A 113 -4.33 6.59 3.58
C GLY A 113 -4.63 6.38 5.06
N ILE A 114 -4.45 5.17 5.53
CA ILE A 114 -4.59 4.78 6.93
C ILE A 114 -3.26 4.19 7.38
N LEU A 115 -2.68 4.78 8.42
CA LEU A 115 -1.45 4.30 9.03
C LEU A 115 -1.77 3.47 10.27
N SER A 116 -1.06 2.36 10.42
CA SER A 116 -1.13 1.44 11.55
C SER A 116 0.13 1.54 12.40
N GLY A 117 0.05 1.20 13.67
CA GLY A 117 1.21 0.81 14.46
C GLY A 117 1.69 -0.60 14.09
N ASP A 118 2.72 -1.08 14.82
CA ASP A 118 3.46 -2.30 14.49
C ASP A 118 2.78 -3.59 14.99
N SER A 119 1.82 -3.49 15.90
CA SER A 119 1.17 -4.66 16.47
C SER A 119 0.09 -5.25 15.56
N ASP A 120 -0.14 -6.55 15.69
CA ASP A 120 -1.22 -7.25 14.98
C ASP A 120 -2.60 -6.62 15.27
N ASP A 121 -2.85 -6.14 16.49
CA ASP A 121 -4.11 -5.50 16.87
C ASP A 121 -4.28 -4.12 16.20
N GLU A 122 -3.22 -3.34 16.12
CA GLU A 122 -3.25 -2.04 15.43
C GLU A 122 -3.44 -2.22 13.92
N LEU A 123 -2.74 -3.18 13.31
CA LEU A 123 -2.92 -3.49 11.89
C LEU A 123 -4.34 -3.95 11.58
N LEU A 124 -4.90 -4.82 12.43
CA LEU A 124 -6.30 -5.25 12.28
C LEU A 124 -7.26 -4.07 12.38
N ALA A 125 -7.09 -3.19 13.37
CA ALA A 125 -7.93 -2.02 13.53
C ALA A 125 -7.86 -1.08 12.32
N ALA A 126 -6.65 -0.85 11.79
CA ALA A 126 -6.42 -0.05 10.60
C ALA A 126 -7.08 -0.67 9.35
N LEU A 127 -6.99 -1.99 9.17
CA LEU A 127 -7.65 -2.69 8.07
C LEU A 127 -9.18 -2.60 8.15
N ILE A 128 -9.76 -2.74 9.34
CA ILE A 128 -11.21 -2.56 9.53
C ILE A 128 -11.64 -1.14 9.18
N ARG A 129 -10.88 -0.11 9.56
CA ARG A 129 -11.11 1.29 9.12
C ARG A 129 -11.04 1.42 7.60
N ALA A 130 -10.05 0.75 6.97
CA ALA A 130 -9.83 0.81 5.52
C ALA A 130 -11.00 0.21 4.72
N PHE A 131 -11.61 -0.88 5.20
CA PHE A 131 -12.81 -1.47 4.58
C PHE A 131 -14.11 -0.74 4.97
N GLY A 132 -14.06 0.17 5.94
CA GLY A 132 -15.18 0.97 6.40
C GLY A 132 -15.47 2.22 5.54
N GLU A 133 -16.29 3.13 6.10
CA GLU A 133 -16.63 4.41 5.43
C GLU A 133 -15.42 5.32 5.26
N GLU A 134 -14.49 5.30 6.21
CA GLU A 134 -13.28 6.09 6.17
C GLU A 134 -12.42 5.71 4.96
N GLY A 135 -12.15 4.42 4.75
CA GLY A 135 -11.38 3.95 3.61
C GLY A 135 -12.06 4.26 2.28
N ARG A 136 -13.39 4.08 2.19
CA ARG A 136 -14.15 4.48 0.98
C ARG A 136 -14.08 5.98 0.69
N ARG A 137 -14.05 6.81 1.71
CA ARG A 137 -13.87 8.26 1.56
C ARG A 137 -12.47 8.59 1.05
N ILE A 138 -11.44 7.98 1.63
CA ILE A 138 -10.03 8.16 1.24
C ILE A 138 -9.83 7.71 -0.20
N ALA A 139 -10.31 6.54 -0.59
CA ALA A 139 -10.19 5.98 -1.94
C ALA A 139 -10.69 6.95 -3.04
N LYS A 140 -11.77 7.69 -2.78
CA LYS A 140 -12.34 8.66 -3.74
C LYS A 140 -11.38 9.81 -4.08
N THR A 141 -10.46 10.15 -3.20
CA THR A 141 -9.52 11.28 -3.36
C THR A 141 -8.07 10.82 -3.47
N ALA A 142 -7.79 9.52 -3.29
CA ALA A 142 -6.43 8.97 -3.25
C ALA A 142 -5.59 9.38 -4.48
N ALA A 143 -6.15 9.31 -5.68
CA ALA A 143 -5.44 9.67 -6.92
C ALA A 143 -4.97 11.14 -6.93
N GLN A 144 -5.67 12.05 -6.26
CA GLN A 144 -5.26 13.47 -6.17
C GLN A 144 -3.98 13.62 -5.34
N TYR A 145 -3.82 12.80 -4.29
CA TYR A 145 -2.62 12.78 -3.46
C TYR A 145 -1.44 12.08 -4.15
N ALA A 146 -1.70 11.17 -5.10
CA ALA A 146 -0.67 10.54 -5.92
C ALA A 146 -0.15 11.47 -7.04
N ALA A 147 -0.95 12.40 -7.53
CA ALA A 147 -0.62 13.27 -8.66
C ALA A 147 0.75 13.99 -8.56
N PRO A 148 1.18 14.55 -7.39
CA PRO A 148 2.49 15.18 -7.24
C PRO A 148 3.70 14.25 -7.43
N PHE A 149 3.48 12.93 -7.41
CA PHE A 149 4.51 11.89 -7.61
C PHE A 149 4.54 11.38 -9.05
N SER A 150 3.66 11.86 -9.94
CA SER A 150 3.70 11.55 -11.36
C SER A 150 4.96 12.07 -12.03
N THR A 151 5.29 11.56 -13.22
CA THR A 151 6.41 12.05 -14.04
C THR A 151 6.30 13.57 -14.27
N GLN A 152 5.10 14.08 -14.52
CA GLN A 152 4.85 15.49 -14.71
C GLN A 152 5.10 16.27 -13.40
N GLY A 153 4.50 15.85 -12.27
CA GLY A 153 4.68 16.49 -10.98
C GLY A 153 6.14 16.49 -10.51
N PHE A 154 6.88 15.42 -10.82
CA PHE A 154 8.32 15.37 -10.57
C PHE A 154 9.07 16.38 -11.43
N ALA A 155 8.81 16.45 -12.75
CA ALA A 155 9.45 17.38 -13.66
C ALA A 155 9.22 18.84 -13.23
N GLU A 156 8.00 19.20 -12.86
CA GLU A 156 7.65 20.55 -12.36
C GLU A 156 8.44 20.92 -11.08
N LYS A 157 8.59 19.97 -10.15
CA LYS A 157 9.39 20.19 -8.93
C LYS A 157 10.88 20.38 -9.24
N VAL A 158 11.42 19.60 -10.16
CA VAL A 158 12.83 19.73 -10.61
C VAL A 158 13.05 21.07 -11.29
N GLU A 159 12.18 21.47 -12.21
CA GLU A 159 12.24 22.77 -12.86
C GLU A 159 12.21 23.92 -11.86
N ALA A 160 11.27 23.88 -10.91
CA ALA A 160 11.18 24.89 -9.84
C ALA A 160 12.46 24.96 -8.99
N CYS A 161 13.11 23.82 -8.74
CA CYS A 161 14.39 23.78 -8.03
C CYS A 161 15.51 24.48 -8.82
N TYR A 162 15.62 24.18 -10.13
CA TYR A 162 16.59 24.85 -11.01
C TYR A 162 16.34 26.36 -11.09
N MET A 163 15.10 26.79 -11.24
CA MET A 163 14.77 28.23 -11.29
C MET A 163 15.17 28.95 -10.01
N LYS A 164 14.90 28.38 -8.84
CA LYS A 164 15.33 28.91 -7.55
C LYS A 164 16.86 29.03 -7.45
N ALA A 165 17.60 28.01 -7.89
CA ALA A 165 19.05 28.02 -7.87
C ALA A 165 19.63 29.13 -8.81
N ILE A 166 19.07 29.29 -10.00
CA ILE A 166 19.45 30.34 -10.95
C ILE A 166 19.19 31.74 -10.37
N GLU A 167 18.03 31.94 -9.76
CA GLU A 167 17.70 33.21 -9.12
C GLU A 167 18.63 33.55 -7.94
N ALA A 168 18.94 32.55 -7.11
CA ALA A 168 19.88 32.72 -6.00
C ALA A 168 21.28 33.12 -6.50
N HIS A 169 21.75 32.47 -7.56
CA HIS A 169 23.04 32.78 -8.17
C HIS A 169 23.09 34.20 -8.80
N ARG A 170 21.99 34.70 -9.32
CA ARG A 170 21.93 36.06 -9.92
C ARG A 170 21.88 37.18 -8.87
N ARG A 171 21.55 36.86 -7.63
CA ARG A 171 21.45 37.84 -6.52
C ARG A 171 22.69 37.93 -5.65
N GLY A 172 23.62 36.97 -5.78
CA GLY A 172 24.94 36.97 -5.10
C GLY A 172 26.04 37.46 -6.00
#